data_c0e336d75f3adce88e660a5f3ca58faf
#
_entry.id   c0e336d75f3adce88e660a5f3ca58faf
#
_cell.length_a   1.000
_cell.length_b   1.000
_cell.length_c   1.000
_cell.angle_alpha   90.00
_cell.angle_beta   90.00
_cell.angle_gamma   90.00
#
_symmetry.space_group_name_H-M   'P 1'
#
loop_
_entity.id
_entity.type
_entity.pdbx_description
1 polymer ?
#
loop_
_entity_poly.entity_id
_entity_poly.type
_entity_poly.pdbx_seq_one_letter_code
_entity_poly.pdbx_strand_id
1 'polypeptide(L)' 'MHRYIALKKIVELGSFTKAADVLGYTQPAMSQMITSLEKELSIKLLYRSRYGIRLTIEGERLFPAIQNTISQYQSMQ' A
#
# COMPACT_ATOMS: atom_id res chain seq x y z
N MET A 1 -10.70 3.23 0.56
CA MET A 1 -10.01 2.61 1.71
C MET A 1 -9.22 1.35 1.37
N HIS A 2 -9.70 0.55 0.45
CA HIS A 2 -9.02 -0.69 0.05
C HIS A 2 -7.58 -0.48 -0.42
N ARG A 3 -7.34 0.59 -1.18
CA ARG A 3 -5.99 0.89 -1.69
C ARG A 3 -5.01 1.23 -0.56
N TYR A 4 -5.48 1.91 0.48
CA TYR A 4 -4.65 2.24 1.64
C TYR A 4 -4.32 0.99 2.44
N ILE A 5 -5.31 0.12 2.64
CA ILE A 5 -5.11 -1.14 3.34
C ILE A 5 -4.13 -2.03 2.56
N ALA A 6 -4.27 -2.07 1.23
CA ALA A 6 -3.36 -2.80 0.37
C ALA A 6 -1.92 -2.28 0.51
N LEU A 7 -1.74 -0.97 0.48
CA LEU A 7 -0.42 -0.36 0.64
C LEU A 7 0.20 -0.72 1.99
N LYS A 8 -0.57 -0.59 3.06
CA LYS A 8 -0.10 -0.93 4.41
C LYS A 8 0.37 -2.37 4.48
N LYS A 9 -0.41 -3.30 3.93
CA LYS A 9 -0.07 -4.72 3.97
C LYS A 9 1.18 -5.03 3.16
N ILE A 10 1.32 -4.40 1.99
CA ILE A 10 2.52 -4.56 1.17
C ILE A 10 3.77 -4.11 1.93
N VAL A 11 3.68 -2.96 2.59
CA VAL A 11 4.81 -2.43 3.37
C VAL A 11 5.14 -3.34 4.54
N GLU A 12 4.13 -3.82 5.26
CA GLU A 12 4.33 -4.72 6.40
C GLU A 12 5.01 -6.01 6.01
N LEU A 13 4.59 -6.60 4.89
CA LEU A 13 5.08 -7.92 4.47
C LEU A 13 6.26 -7.84 3.49
N GLY A 14 6.50 -6.66 2.93
CA GLY A 14 7.57 -6.48 1.95
C GLY A 14 7.34 -7.24 0.65
N SER A 15 6.08 -7.52 0.30
CA SER A 15 5.77 -8.37 -0.85
C SER A 15 4.36 -8.12 -1.35
N PHE A 16 4.22 -7.90 -2.66
CA PHE A 16 2.90 -7.82 -3.31
C PHE A 16 2.17 -9.15 -3.27
N THR A 17 2.91 -10.24 -3.53
CA THR A 17 2.33 -11.58 -3.56
C THR A 17 1.78 -11.99 -2.20
N LYS A 18 2.57 -11.80 -1.15
CA LYS A 18 2.14 -12.15 0.21
C LYS A 18 0.95 -11.29 0.65
N ALA A 19 0.99 -9.99 0.35
CA ALA A 19 -0.10 -9.10 0.68
C ALA A 19 -1.39 -9.49 -0.05
N ALA A 20 -1.28 -9.82 -1.33
CA ALA A 20 -2.43 -10.28 -2.10
C ALA A 20 -3.05 -11.54 -1.50
N ASP A 21 -2.20 -12.51 -1.13
CA ASP A 21 -2.67 -13.74 -0.51
C ASP A 21 -3.44 -13.48 0.78
N VAL A 22 -2.88 -12.62 1.64
CA VAL A 22 -3.51 -12.29 2.93
C VAL A 22 -4.83 -11.57 2.75
N LEU A 23 -4.91 -10.65 1.77
CA LEU A 23 -6.10 -9.84 1.58
C LEU A 23 -7.12 -10.45 0.62
N GLY A 24 -6.77 -11.58 -0.02
CA GLY A 24 -7.69 -12.25 -0.94
C GLY A 24 -7.78 -11.62 -2.32
N TYR A 25 -6.72 -10.94 -2.75
CA TYR A 25 -6.63 -10.37 -4.10
C TYR A 25 -5.63 -11.13 -4.95
N THR A 26 -5.70 -10.93 -6.27
CA THR A 26 -4.63 -11.39 -7.15
C THR A 26 -3.49 -10.37 -7.10
N GLN A 27 -2.29 -10.81 -7.45
CA GLN A 27 -1.14 -9.92 -7.49
C GLN A 27 -1.33 -8.78 -8.52
N PRO A 28 -1.85 -9.04 -9.75
CA PRO A 28 -2.15 -7.94 -10.68
C PRO A 28 -3.16 -6.93 -10.13
N ALA A 29 -4.17 -7.39 -9.38
CA ALA A 29 -5.14 -6.48 -8.78
C ALA A 29 -4.47 -5.58 -7.74
N MET A 30 -3.59 -6.15 -6.91
CA MET A 30 -2.83 -5.37 -5.93
C MET A 30 -1.96 -4.33 -6.62
N SER A 31 -1.27 -4.71 -7.70
CA SER A 31 -0.44 -3.78 -8.46
C SER A 31 -1.26 -2.63 -9.03
N GLN A 32 -2.45 -2.93 -9.56
CA GLN A 32 -3.34 -1.90 -10.09
C GLN A 32 -3.83 -0.94 -9.00
N MET A 33 -4.13 -1.45 -7.82
CA MET A 33 -4.58 -0.63 -6.71
C MET A 33 -3.50 0.38 -6.33
N ILE A 34 -2.26 -0.04 -6.26
CA ILE A 34 -1.15 0.85 -5.90
C ILE A 34 -0.88 1.85 -7.04
N THR A 35 -0.86 1.40 -8.28
CA THR A 35 -0.69 2.28 -9.43
C THR A 35 -1.77 3.36 -9.48
N SER A 36 -3.02 2.97 -9.24
CA SER A 36 -4.14 3.89 -9.19
C SER A 36 -3.97 4.94 -8.09
N LEU A 37 -3.54 4.50 -6.91
CA LEU A 37 -3.31 5.40 -5.79
C LEU A 37 -2.17 6.38 -6.07
N GLU A 38 -1.06 5.88 -6.60
CA GLU A 38 0.07 6.72 -6.97
C GLU A 38 -0.30 7.77 -8.01
N LYS A 39 -1.12 7.36 -8.98
CA LYS A 39 -1.59 8.25 -10.04
C LYS A 39 -2.48 9.36 -9.48
N GLU A 40 -3.40 8.99 -8.59
CA GLU A 40 -4.30 9.94 -7.95
C GLU A 40 -3.54 10.96 -7.13
N LEU A 41 -2.52 10.52 -6.40
CA LEU A 41 -1.71 11.39 -5.53
C LEU A 41 -0.59 12.10 -6.28
N SER A 42 -0.33 11.68 -7.52
CA SER A 42 0.76 12.21 -8.37
C SER A 42 2.13 12.04 -7.74
N ILE A 43 2.31 10.96 -6.96
CA ILE A 43 3.60 10.63 -6.35
C ILE A 43 3.84 9.14 -6.43
N LYS A 44 5.12 8.77 -6.41
CA LYS A 44 5.53 7.38 -6.30
C LYS A 44 5.58 7.02 -4.83
N LEU A 45 4.92 5.94 -4.45
CA LEU A 45 4.85 5.52 -3.04
C LEU A 45 5.83 4.41 -2.72
N LEU A 46 6.09 3.51 -3.68
CA LEU A 46 6.90 2.32 -3.46
C LEU A 46 8.02 2.19 -4.47
N TYR A 47 9.18 1.73 -3.99
CA TYR A 47 10.26 1.21 -4.83
C TYR A 47 10.18 -0.30 -4.85
N ARG A 48 10.33 -0.89 -6.04
CA ARG A 48 10.51 -2.33 -6.21
C ARG A 48 11.92 -2.58 -6.69
N SER A 49 12.60 -3.51 -6.03
CA SER A 49 13.93 -3.93 -6.47
C SER A 49 14.09 -5.43 -6.18
N ARG A 50 15.19 -5.99 -6.62
CA ARG A 50 15.50 -7.39 -6.30
C ARG A 50 15.73 -7.62 -4.80
N TYR A 51 15.93 -6.55 -4.05
CA TYR A 51 16.12 -6.61 -2.60
C TYR A 51 14.81 -6.47 -1.83
N GLY A 52 13.69 -6.31 -2.53
CA GLY A 52 12.38 -6.19 -1.91
C GLY A 52 11.68 -4.89 -2.25
N ILE A 53 10.71 -4.54 -1.42
CA ILE A 53 9.86 -3.38 -1.62
C ILE A 53 10.00 -2.45 -0.44
N ARG A 54 10.08 -1.15 -0.70
CA ARG A 54 10.12 -0.16 0.38
C ARG A 54 9.46 1.14 -0.07
N LEU A 55 9.09 1.97 0.91
CA LEU A 55 8.50 3.28 0.64
C LEU A 55 9.53 4.23 0.05
N THR A 56 9.06 5.10 -0.86
CA THR A 56 9.84 6.25 -1.29
C THR A 56 9.88 7.27 -0.16
N ILE A 57 10.66 8.34 -0.31
CA ILE A 57 10.69 9.43 0.67
C ILE A 57 9.28 10.04 0.79
N GLU A 58 8.61 10.27 -0.34
CA GLU A 58 7.24 10.79 -0.36
C GLU A 58 6.28 9.83 0.32
N GLY A 59 6.46 8.52 0.06
CA GLY A 59 5.65 7.48 0.71
C GLY A 59 5.85 7.47 2.22
N GLU A 60 7.09 7.62 2.68
CA GLU A 60 7.38 7.67 4.11
C GLU A 60 6.71 8.85 4.79
N ARG A 61 6.69 10.01 4.12
CA ARG A 61 6.06 11.21 4.66
C ARG A 61 4.56 11.08 4.74
N LEU A 62 3.95 10.39 3.78
CA LEU A 62 2.49 10.23 3.72
C LEU A 62 1.99 9.06 4.54
N PHE A 63 2.81 8.07 4.79
CA PHE A 63 2.39 6.81 5.40
C PHE A 63 1.75 6.97 6.78
N PRO A 64 2.25 7.83 7.69
CA PRO A 64 1.57 8.04 8.98
C PRO A 64 0.13 8.53 8.83
N ALA A 65 -0.12 9.41 7.87
CA ALA A 65 -1.47 9.90 7.61
C ALA A 65 -2.37 8.78 7.06
N ILE A 66 -1.81 7.92 6.20
CA ILE A 66 -2.52 6.76 5.66
C ILE A 66 -2.87 5.79 6.79
N GLN A 67 -1.91 5.50 7.67
CA GLN A 67 -2.15 4.60 8.80
C GLN A 67 -3.21 5.16 9.75
N ASN A 68 -3.16 6.46 10.00
CA ASN A 68 -4.15 7.13 10.84
C ASN A 68 -5.55 7.04 10.23
N THR A 69 -5.65 7.24 8.92
CA THR A 69 -6.92 7.14 8.19
C THR A 69 -7.47 5.72 8.28
N ILE A 70 -6.64 4.71 8.11
CA ILE A 70 -7.05 3.30 8.23
C ILE A 70 -7.55 3.02 9.64
N SER A 71 -6.83 3.48 10.64
CA SER A 71 -7.19 3.28 12.04
C SER A 71 -8.55 3.89 12.37
N GLN A 72 -8.79 5.12 11.92
CA GLN A 72 -10.08 5.79 12.11
C GLN A 72 -11.21 5.05 11.40
N TYR A 73 -10.97 4.59 10.19
CA TYR A 73 -11.96 3.81 9.42
C TYR A 73 -12.31 2.53 10.16
N GLN A 74 -11.32 1.81 10.64
CA GLN A 74 -11.54 0.55 11.36
C GLN A 74 -12.25 0.75 12.69
N SER A 75 -12.02 1.88 13.37
CA SER A 75 -12.70 2.21 14.62
C SER A 75 -14.19 2.47 14.45
N MET A 76 -14.61 2.80 13.24
CA MET A 76 -16.00 3.11 12.94
C MET A 76 -16.85 1.88 12.67
N GLN A 77 -16.24 0.71 12.60
CA GLN A 77 -16.92 -0.54 12.26
C GLN A 77 -17.30 -1.37 13.47
#